data_78dc6594d3bb71152fa543b261e2e922
#
_entry.id   78dc6594d3bb71152fa543b261e2e922
#
_cell.length_a   1.000
_cell.length_b   1.000
_cell.length_c   1.000
_cell.angle_alpha   90.00
_cell.angle_beta   90.00
_cell.angle_gamma   90.00
#
_symmetry.space_group_name_H-M   'P 1'
#
loop_
_entity.id
_entity.type
_entity.pdbx_description
1 polymer ?
#
loop_
_entity_poly.entity_id
_entity_poly.type
_entity_poly.pdbx_seq_one_letter_code
_entity_poly.pdbx_strand_id
1 'polypeptide(L)'
;MFLTAVGAMLAKLSKADGHVDATEIEAGERAFVRLGLTPENRELCIRAFRAAKTDAHSIFEYAESFASVARAVAIREMMYDILWDVACADGTVSVEERHILELIVTPLRIRPSLFVEQRSRRMRASRPSSRVADPYSVLGCSASASNEEVRRAYRAQAKKHHPDLLRAQGLPEEMVARANEEMSRINAAWDEIKRARGIG
;
A
#
# COMPACT_ATOMS: atom_id res chain seq x y z
N MET A 1 -13.05 9.78 -5.74
CA MET A 1 -11.71 10.07 -6.32
C MET A 1 -10.66 9.05 -5.94
N PHE A 2 -10.36 8.77 -4.65
CA PHE A 2 -9.36 7.75 -4.24
C PHE A 2 -9.67 6.37 -4.85
N LEU A 3 -10.89 5.86 -4.66
CA LEU A 3 -11.31 4.55 -5.17
C LEU A 3 -11.27 4.47 -6.71
N THR A 4 -11.62 5.56 -7.39
CA THR A 4 -11.53 5.63 -8.86
C THR A 4 -10.08 5.50 -9.33
N ALA A 5 -9.15 6.17 -8.63
CA ALA A 5 -7.71 6.06 -8.91
C ALA A 5 -7.18 4.65 -8.60
N VAL A 6 -7.63 4.01 -7.50
CA VAL A 6 -7.31 2.61 -7.18
C VAL A 6 -7.72 1.70 -8.32
N GLY A 7 -8.99 1.76 -8.76
CA GLY A 7 -9.49 0.94 -9.85
C GLY A 7 -8.71 1.13 -11.15
N ALA A 8 -8.46 2.39 -11.53
CA ALA A 8 -7.76 2.72 -12.77
C ALA A 8 -6.29 2.26 -12.76
N MET A 9 -5.54 2.54 -11.70
CA MET A 9 -4.14 2.12 -11.61
C MET A 9 -3.99 0.60 -11.54
N LEU A 10 -4.91 -0.09 -10.86
CA LEU A 10 -4.91 -1.56 -10.83
C LEU A 10 -5.16 -2.17 -12.21
N ALA A 11 -6.09 -1.59 -13.00
CA ALA A 11 -6.33 -2.03 -14.36
C ALA A 11 -5.09 -1.92 -15.26
N LYS A 12 -4.31 -0.86 -15.09
CA LYS A 12 -3.08 -0.65 -15.86
C LYS A 12 -1.92 -1.53 -15.37
N LEU A 13 -1.85 -1.78 -14.07
CA LEU A 13 -0.85 -2.68 -13.49
C LEU A 13 -1.09 -4.13 -13.95
N SER A 14 -2.34 -4.61 -13.85
CA SER A 14 -2.71 -5.96 -14.31
C SER A 14 -2.44 -6.19 -15.80
N LYS A 15 -2.50 -5.13 -16.61
CA LYS A 15 -2.23 -5.21 -18.06
C LYS A 15 -0.73 -5.16 -18.40
N ALA A 16 0.16 -5.12 -17.43
CA ALA A 16 1.59 -4.91 -17.65
C ALA A 16 2.23 -6.00 -18.52
N ASP A 17 1.77 -7.23 -18.44
CA ASP A 17 2.25 -8.39 -19.20
C ASP A 17 1.61 -8.54 -20.60
N GLY A 18 0.69 -7.63 -20.95
CA GLY A 18 0.05 -7.60 -22.26
C GLY A 18 -1.08 -8.60 -22.49
N HIS A 19 -1.37 -9.46 -21.51
CA HIS A 19 -2.49 -10.40 -21.59
C HIS A 19 -3.73 -9.81 -20.93
N VAL A 20 -4.83 -9.78 -21.65
CA VAL A 20 -6.13 -9.30 -21.16
C VAL A 20 -7.08 -10.49 -21.14
N ASP A 21 -7.19 -11.13 -19.99
CA ASP A 21 -8.08 -12.28 -19.81
C ASP A 21 -9.22 -11.96 -18.81
N ALA A 22 -10.32 -12.72 -18.86
CA ALA A 22 -11.42 -12.66 -17.89
C ALA A 22 -10.92 -12.86 -16.44
N THR A 23 -9.85 -13.62 -16.27
CA THR A 23 -9.17 -13.85 -14.98
C THR A 23 -8.62 -12.57 -14.33
N GLU A 24 -8.29 -11.52 -15.12
CA GLU A 24 -7.81 -10.25 -14.58
C GLU A 24 -8.91 -9.42 -13.90
N ILE A 25 -10.14 -9.48 -14.39
CA ILE A 25 -11.28 -8.84 -13.73
C ILE A 25 -11.51 -9.50 -12.39
N GLU A 26 -11.47 -10.85 -12.35
CA GLU A 26 -11.58 -11.60 -11.10
C GLU A 26 -10.40 -11.33 -10.15
N ALA A 27 -9.19 -11.14 -10.68
CA ALA A 27 -8.03 -10.75 -9.87
C ALA A 27 -8.21 -9.35 -9.27
N GLY A 28 -8.71 -8.39 -10.06
CA GLY A 28 -9.08 -7.06 -9.60
C GLY A 28 -10.18 -7.11 -8.53
N GLU A 29 -11.23 -7.91 -8.75
CA GLU A 29 -12.31 -8.09 -7.78
C GLU A 29 -11.80 -8.73 -6.47
N ARG A 30 -10.94 -9.74 -6.55
CA ARG A 30 -10.27 -10.32 -5.38
C ARG A 30 -9.43 -9.30 -4.62
N ALA A 31 -8.77 -8.39 -5.34
CA ALA A 31 -8.01 -7.31 -4.73
C ALA A 31 -8.93 -6.34 -3.96
N PHE A 32 -10.08 -5.97 -4.53
CA PHE A 32 -11.04 -5.08 -3.87
C PHE A 32 -11.70 -5.75 -2.65
N VAL A 33 -11.93 -7.06 -2.70
CA VAL A 33 -12.38 -7.83 -1.50
C VAL A 33 -11.32 -7.79 -0.40
N ARG A 34 -10.06 -7.98 -0.75
CA ARG A 34 -8.96 -7.90 0.24
C ARG A 34 -8.77 -6.51 0.84
N LEU A 35 -9.15 -5.46 0.11
CA LEU A 35 -9.16 -4.10 0.64
C LEU A 35 -10.30 -3.84 1.63
N GLY A 36 -11.22 -4.80 1.79
CA GLY A 36 -12.36 -4.70 2.71
C GLY A 36 -13.43 -3.70 2.27
N LEU A 37 -13.50 -3.37 0.98
CA LEU A 37 -14.44 -2.38 0.47
C LEU A 37 -15.89 -2.86 0.57
N THR A 38 -16.80 -1.95 0.92
CA THR A 38 -18.24 -2.18 0.83
C THR A 38 -18.65 -2.53 -0.61
N PRO A 39 -19.80 -3.17 -0.83
CA PRO A 39 -20.29 -3.47 -2.18
C PRO A 39 -20.34 -2.24 -3.09
N GLU A 40 -20.79 -1.09 -2.57
CA GLU A 40 -20.90 0.17 -3.31
C GLU A 40 -19.53 0.71 -3.72
N ASN A 41 -18.58 0.72 -2.79
CA ASN A 41 -17.22 1.18 -3.03
C ASN A 41 -16.46 0.23 -3.97
N ARG A 42 -16.73 -1.07 -3.89
CA ARG A 42 -16.20 -2.07 -4.82
C ARG A 42 -16.73 -1.85 -6.23
N GLU A 43 -18.03 -1.60 -6.40
CA GLU A 43 -18.64 -1.30 -7.68
C GLU A 43 -17.99 -0.07 -8.34
N LEU A 44 -17.71 0.97 -7.55
CA LEU A 44 -17.00 2.17 -8.01
C LEU A 44 -15.60 1.84 -8.54
N CYS A 45 -14.84 1.01 -7.81
CA CYS A 45 -13.52 0.55 -8.25
C CYS A 45 -13.60 -0.29 -9.53
N ILE A 46 -14.59 -1.20 -9.63
CA ILE A 46 -14.78 -2.06 -10.80
C ILE A 46 -15.13 -1.23 -12.04
N ARG A 47 -16.02 -0.23 -11.91
CA ARG A 47 -16.34 0.67 -13.02
C ARG A 47 -15.10 1.43 -13.50
N ALA A 48 -14.31 1.97 -12.56
CA ALA A 48 -13.06 2.66 -12.90
C ALA A 48 -12.03 1.73 -13.54
N PHE A 49 -11.92 0.51 -13.03
CA PHE A 49 -11.06 -0.54 -13.58
C PHE A 49 -11.42 -0.85 -15.04
N ARG A 50 -12.71 -1.10 -15.31
CA ARG A 50 -13.21 -1.39 -16.66
C ARG A 50 -12.98 -0.22 -17.63
N ALA A 51 -13.24 1.01 -17.19
CA ALA A 51 -13.01 2.20 -17.99
C ALA A 51 -11.53 2.39 -18.34
N ALA A 52 -10.64 2.27 -17.36
CA ALA A 52 -9.21 2.43 -17.55
C ALA A 52 -8.59 1.32 -18.42
N LYS A 53 -9.20 0.13 -18.45
CA LYS A 53 -8.71 -0.99 -19.28
C LYS A 53 -8.67 -0.66 -20.77
N THR A 54 -9.57 0.18 -21.25
CA THR A 54 -9.74 0.52 -22.67
C THR A 54 -9.28 1.92 -23.04
N ASP A 55 -9.00 2.79 -22.08
CA ASP A 55 -8.53 4.14 -22.37
C ASP A 55 -7.04 4.18 -22.74
N ALA A 56 -6.60 5.32 -23.30
CA ALA A 56 -5.24 5.53 -23.77
C ALA A 56 -4.24 5.96 -22.69
N HIS A 57 -4.73 6.31 -21.47
CA HIS A 57 -3.85 6.80 -20.41
C HIS A 57 -2.97 5.70 -19.85
N SER A 58 -1.74 6.06 -19.52
CA SER A 58 -0.80 5.18 -18.82
C SER A 58 -1.07 5.17 -17.32
N ILE A 59 -0.53 4.17 -16.62
CA ILE A 59 -0.56 4.13 -15.16
C ILE A 59 0.13 5.36 -14.53
N PHE A 60 1.14 5.90 -15.20
CA PHE A 60 1.89 7.06 -14.73
C PHE A 60 1.08 8.35 -14.77
N GLU A 61 0.28 8.55 -15.81
CA GLU A 61 -0.66 9.69 -15.90
C GLU A 61 -1.74 9.62 -14.82
N TYR A 62 -2.26 8.43 -14.54
CA TYR A 62 -3.17 8.22 -13.41
C TYR A 62 -2.49 8.52 -12.07
N ALA A 63 -1.24 8.12 -11.89
CA ALA A 63 -0.47 8.38 -10.68
C ALA A 63 -0.19 9.88 -10.49
N GLU A 64 0.17 10.61 -11.55
CA GLU A 64 0.35 12.07 -11.51
C GLU A 64 -0.94 12.80 -11.18
N SER A 65 -2.04 12.44 -11.84
CA SER A 65 -3.37 12.98 -11.57
C SER A 65 -3.77 12.75 -10.11
N PHE A 66 -3.58 11.53 -9.61
CA PHE A 66 -3.84 11.19 -8.22
C PHE A 66 -2.96 12.02 -7.27
N ALA A 67 -1.65 12.10 -7.51
CA ALA A 67 -0.72 12.84 -6.66
C ALA A 67 -0.97 14.36 -6.65
N SER A 68 -1.60 14.91 -7.70
CA SER A 68 -1.96 16.34 -7.76
C SER A 68 -3.05 16.70 -6.74
N VAL A 69 -3.93 15.77 -6.40
CA VAL A 69 -5.06 15.95 -5.51
C VAL A 69 -4.87 15.31 -4.13
N ALA A 70 -4.11 14.22 -4.05
CA ALA A 70 -3.75 13.57 -2.79
C ALA A 70 -2.60 14.33 -2.10
N ARG A 71 -2.93 15.40 -1.37
CA ARG A 71 -1.94 16.30 -0.75
C ARG A 71 -1.04 15.61 0.27
N ALA A 72 -1.61 14.70 1.08
CA ALA A 72 -0.84 13.98 2.09
C ALA A 72 0.02 12.88 1.46
N VAL A 73 1.33 12.88 1.76
CA VAL A 73 2.26 11.84 1.30
C VAL A 73 1.80 10.45 1.75
N ALA A 74 1.27 10.34 2.97
CA ALA A 74 0.76 9.08 3.52
C ALA A 74 -0.32 8.43 2.63
N ILE A 75 -1.19 9.21 1.99
CA ILE A 75 -2.23 8.71 1.08
C ILE A 75 -1.61 8.17 -0.21
N ARG A 76 -0.58 8.82 -0.73
CA ARG A 76 0.15 8.37 -1.92
C ARG A 76 0.97 7.10 -1.63
N GLU A 77 1.56 7.02 -0.44
CA GLU A 77 2.24 5.80 0.02
C GLU A 77 1.25 4.66 0.25
N MET A 78 0.05 4.93 0.77
CA MET A 78 -1.02 3.92 0.89
C MET A 78 -1.45 3.39 -0.48
N MET A 79 -1.63 4.26 -1.48
CA MET A 79 -1.90 3.84 -2.85
C MET A 79 -0.81 2.89 -3.36
N TYR A 80 0.44 3.23 -3.12
CA TYR A 80 1.59 2.42 -3.51
C TYR A 80 1.61 1.06 -2.79
N ASP A 81 1.26 1.02 -1.50
CA ASP A 81 1.12 -0.22 -0.75
C ASP A 81 0.04 -1.13 -1.36
N ILE A 82 -1.09 -0.55 -1.80
CA ILE A 82 -2.18 -1.28 -2.48
C ILE A 82 -1.70 -1.88 -3.81
N LEU A 83 -0.97 -1.12 -4.62
CA LEU A 83 -0.42 -1.63 -5.89
C LEU A 83 0.50 -2.83 -5.64
N TRP A 84 1.36 -2.76 -4.63
CA TRP A 84 2.21 -3.88 -4.23
C TRP A 84 1.42 -5.08 -3.71
N ASP A 85 0.38 -4.87 -2.89
CA ASP A 85 -0.46 -5.94 -2.35
C ASP A 85 -1.17 -6.71 -3.46
N VAL A 86 -1.55 -6.01 -4.53
CA VAL A 86 -2.18 -6.64 -5.70
C VAL A 86 -1.15 -7.38 -6.55
N ALA A 87 -0.02 -6.77 -6.86
CA ALA A 87 1.04 -7.43 -7.62
C ALA A 87 1.59 -8.69 -6.93
N CYS A 88 1.56 -8.74 -5.59
CA CYS A 88 2.00 -9.93 -4.84
C CYS A 88 0.89 -10.97 -4.63
N ALA A 89 -0.30 -10.77 -5.13
CA ALA A 89 -1.49 -11.51 -4.73
C ALA A 89 -1.50 -12.98 -5.15
N ASP A 90 -0.86 -13.30 -6.26
CA ASP A 90 -0.69 -14.65 -6.80
C ASP A 90 0.64 -15.31 -6.36
N GLY A 91 1.43 -14.60 -5.54
CA GLY A 91 2.70 -15.07 -4.98
C GLY A 91 3.94 -14.68 -5.78
N THR A 92 3.78 -14.15 -7.00
CA THR A 92 4.89 -13.73 -7.86
C THR A 92 4.63 -12.35 -8.44
N VAL A 93 5.65 -11.52 -8.50
CA VAL A 93 5.58 -10.20 -9.18
C VAL A 93 6.35 -10.34 -10.49
N SER A 94 5.69 -10.13 -11.62
CA SER A 94 6.31 -10.18 -12.94
C SER A 94 7.43 -9.14 -13.10
N VAL A 95 8.24 -9.28 -14.11
CA VAL A 95 9.32 -8.32 -14.41
C VAL A 95 8.71 -6.96 -14.79
N GLU A 96 7.63 -6.97 -15.54
CA GLU A 96 6.90 -5.83 -16.03
C GLU A 96 6.21 -5.06 -14.88
N GLU A 97 5.48 -5.77 -14.02
CA GLU A 97 4.87 -5.16 -12.82
C GLU A 97 5.92 -4.53 -11.90
N ARG A 98 7.03 -5.24 -11.67
CA ARG A 98 8.13 -4.73 -10.85
C ARG A 98 8.73 -3.46 -11.45
N HIS A 99 8.91 -3.42 -12.77
CA HIS A 99 9.41 -2.23 -13.45
C HIS A 99 8.46 -1.04 -13.31
N ILE A 100 7.15 -1.29 -13.44
CA ILE A 100 6.12 -0.27 -13.18
C ILE A 100 6.19 0.21 -11.74
N LEU A 101 6.25 -0.71 -10.75
CA LEU A 101 6.32 -0.37 -9.33
C LEU A 101 7.59 0.41 -8.97
N GLU A 102 8.69 0.19 -9.67
CA GLU A 102 9.91 0.98 -9.52
C GLU A 102 9.75 2.40 -10.05
N LEU A 103 9.16 2.56 -11.23
CA LEU A 103 9.04 3.86 -11.88
C LEU A 103 7.93 4.74 -11.30
N ILE A 104 6.83 4.15 -10.81
CA ILE A 104 5.64 4.88 -10.37
C ILE A 104 5.86 5.72 -9.11
N VAL A 105 6.94 5.49 -8.36
CA VAL A 105 7.28 6.27 -7.17
C VAL A 105 7.46 7.75 -7.48
N THR A 106 7.99 8.07 -8.67
CA THR A 106 8.20 9.46 -9.12
C THR A 106 6.89 10.17 -9.41
N PRO A 107 5.98 9.69 -10.29
CA PRO A 107 4.69 10.33 -10.52
C PRO A 107 3.79 10.34 -9.27
N LEU A 108 3.89 9.36 -8.38
CA LEU A 108 3.23 9.41 -7.07
C LEU A 108 3.84 10.42 -6.10
N ARG A 109 5.00 11.01 -6.43
CA ARG A 109 5.74 11.96 -5.57
C ARG A 109 5.99 11.40 -4.17
N ILE A 110 6.45 10.16 -4.11
CA ILE A 110 6.86 9.44 -2.90
C ILE A 110 8.35 9.15 -2.94
N ARG A 111 8.93 8.72 -1.80
CA ARG A 111 10.39 8.49 -1.72
C ARG A 111 10.81 7.31 -2.62
N PRO A 112 11.84 7.46 -3.45
CA PRO A 112 12.35 6.36 -4.28
C PRO A 112 12.80 5.13 -3.47
N SER A 113 13.34 5.33 -2.25
CA SER A 113 13.72 4.24 -1.35
C SER A 113 12.57 3.31 -0.99
N LEU A 114 11.33 3.80 -1.09
CA LEU A 114 10.14 3.02 -0.74
C LEU A 114 9.98 1.75 -1.62
N PHE A 115 10.44 1.80 -2.88
CA PHE A 115 10.46 0.61 -3.73
C PHE A 115 11.33 -0.50 -3.13
N VAL A 116 12.55 -0.17 -2.70
CA VAL A 116 13.50 -1.14 -2.11
C VAL A 116 12.97 -1.65 -0.78
N GLU A 117 12.39 -0.78 0.05
CA GLU A 117 11.78 -1.11 1.33
C GLU A 117 10.64 -2.10 1.15
N GLN A 118 9.68 -1.80 0.26
CA GLN A 118 8.52 -2.64 -0.01
C GLN A 118 8.90 -4.00 -0.61
N ARG A 119 9.80 -4.01 -1.59
CA ARG A 119 10.32 -5.24 -2.18
C ARG A 119 10.95 -6.14 -1.12
N SER A 120 11.83 -5.58 -0.27
CA SER A 120 12.52 -6.32 0.79
C SER A 120 11.54 -6.87 1.83
N ARG A 121 10.53 -6.09 2.21
CA ARG A 121 9.49 -6.49 3.16
C ARG A 121 8.70 -7.70 2.65
N ARG A 122 8.27 -7.67 1.40
CA ARG A 122 7.44 -8.72 0.79
C ARG A 122 8.23 -9.99 0.49
N MET A 123 9.47 -9.87 0.05
CA MET A 123 10.36 -11.04 -0.11
C MET A 123 10.65 -11.76 1.22
N ARG A 124 10.66 -11.03 2.35
CA ARG A 124 10.77 -11.65 3.68
C ARG A 124 9.47 -12.32 4.11
N ALA A 125 8.32 -11.70 3.83
CA ALA A 125 6.99 -12.24 4.15
C ALA A 125 6.66 -13.53 3.38
N SER A 126 7.21 -13.72 2.18
CA SER A 126 7.04 -14.93 1.36
C SER A 126 7.81 -16.15 1.92
N ARG A 127 8.71 -15.96 2.87
CA ARG A 127 9.37 -17.08 3.55
C ARG A 127 8.46 -17.59 4.67
N PRO A 128 8.12 -18.89 4.70
CA PRO A 128 7.33 -19.45 5.78
C PRO A 128 8.13 -19.34 7.07
N SER A 129 7.82 -18.32 7.88
CA SER A 129 8.34 -18.20 9.23
C SER A 129 7.15 -18.22 10.18
N SER A 130 7.07 -19.25 11.00
CA SER A 130 6.16 -19.39 12.14
C SER A 130 6.53 -18.42 13.30
N ARG A 131 7.11 -17.27 13.00
CA ARG A 131 7.47 -16.28 14.01
C ARG A 131 6.43 -15.19 14.06
N VAL A 132 5.95 -14.88 15.26
CA VAL A 132 5.32 -13.62 15.63
C VAL A 132 6.08 -12.49 14.91
N ALA A 133 5.36 -11.60 14.24
CA ALA A 133 5.99 -10.53 13.45
C ALA A 133 6.94 -9.77 14.36
N ASP A 134 8.24 -9.75 14.00
CA ASP A 134 9.26 -9.02 14.75
C ASP A 134 8.85 -7.54 14.89
N PRO A 135 8.74 -7.02 16.13
CA PRO A 135 8.24 -5.67 16.37
C PRO A 135 9.07 -4.58 15.68
N TYR A 136 10.38 -4.80 15.47
CA TYR A 136 11.22 -3.87 14.72
C TYR A 136 10.85 -3.84 13.23
N SER A 137 10.47 -4.98 12.67
CA SER A 137 10.00 -5.06 11.28
C SER A 137 8.66 -4.34 11.07
N VAL A 138 7.77 -4.35 12.08
CA VAL A 138 6.52 -3.59 12.07
C VAL A 138 6.78 -2.09 12.04
N LEU A 139 7.74 -1.60 12.82
CA LEU A 139 8.13 -0.19 12.81
C LEU A 139 8.99 0.19 11.60
N GLY A 140 9.50 -0.79 10.82
CA GLY A 140 10.35 -0.53 9.66
C GLY A 140 11.77 -0.10 10.04
N CYS A 141 12.31 -0.56 11.17
CA CYS A 141 13.68 -0.30 11.62
C CYS A 141 14.44 -1.59 11.92
N SER A 142 15.76 -1.46 12.13
CA SER A 142 16.60 -2.59 12.54
C SER A 142 16.49 -2.85 14.04
N ALA A 143 16.64 -4.11 14.47
CA ALA A 143 16.81 -4.45 15.88
C ALA A 143 18.07 -3.84 16.49
N SER A 144 19.07 -3.46 15.68
CA SER A 144 20.29 -2.76 16.10
C SER A 144 20.16 -1.23 16.08
N ALA A 145 19.00 -0.67 15.66
CA ALA A 145 18.77 0.76 15.62
C ALA A 145 18.84 1.38 17.04
N SER A 146 19.33 2.60 17.15
CA SER A 146 19.33 3.36 18.39
C SER A 146 17.92 3.64 18.91
N ASN A 147 17.77 3.94 20.19
CA ASN A 147 16.46 4.29 20.75
C ASN A 147 15.82 5.51 20.08
N GLU A 148 16.61 6.46 19.61
CA GLU A 148 16.12 7.63 18.87
C GLU A 148 15.60 7.25 17.48
N GLU A 149 16.32 6.36 16.78
CA GLU A 149 15.89 5.86 15.48
C GLU A 149 14.59 5.06 15.59
N VAL A 150 14.46 4.21 16.61
CA VAL A 150 13.22 3.47 16.88
C VAL A 150 12.05 4.42 17.19
N ARG A 151 12.27 5.45 18.04
CA ARG A 151 11.26 6.48 18.33
C ARG A 151 10.86 7.25 17.05
N ARG A 152 11.83 7.54 16.19
CA ARG A 152 11.57 8.21 14.89
C ARG A 152 10.74 7.31 13.97
N ALA A 153 11.10 6.04 13.87
CA ALA A 153 10.37 5.04 13.09
C ALA A 153 8.91 4.91 13.58
N TYR A 154 8.70 4.75 14.89
CA TYR A 154 7.36 4.73 15.48
C TYR A 154 6.54 5.97 15.11
N ARG A 155 7.08 7.18 15.32
CA ARG A 155 6.36 8.44 14.98
C ARG A 155 6.04 8.53 13.49
N ALA A 156 6.92 8.06 12.62
CA ALA A 156 6.68 8.06 11.19
C ALA A 156 5.52 7.13 10.81
N GLN A 157 5.51 5.91 11.35
CA GLN A 157 4.42 4.95 11.14
C GLN A 157 3.09 5.44 11.73
N ALA A 158 3.10 5.93 12.96
CA ALA A 158 1.93 6.46 13.62
C ALA A 158 1.30 7.63 12.84
N LYS A 159 2.14 8.55 12.32
CA LYS A 159 1.66 9.66 11.49
C LYS A 159 1.08 9.17 10.16
N LYS A 160 1.70 8.15 9.55
CA LYS A 160 1.25 7.58 8.27
C LYS A 160 -0.14 6.95 8.39
N HIS A 161 -0.40 6.22 9.47
CA HIS A 161 -1.62 5.45 9.67
C HIS A 161 -2.63 6.14 10.60
N HIS A 162 -2.47 7.44 10.88
CA HIS A 162 -3.38 8.15 11.78
C HIS A 162 -4.78 8.27 11.15
N PRO A 163 -5.84 7.78 11.82
CA PRO A 163 -7.19 7.74 11.25
C PRO A 163 -7.73 9.13 10.88
N ASP A 164 -7.43 10.15 11.68
CA ASP A 164 -7.89 11.51 11.42
C ASP A 164 -7.29 12.09 10.13
N LEU A 165 -6.04 11.74 9.81
CA LEU A 165 -5.43 12.16 8.56
C LEU A 165 -6.21 11.59 7.36
N LEU A 166 -6.62 10.32 7.45
CA LEU A 166 -7.32 9.63 6.39
C LEU A 166 -8.75 10.17 6.23
N ARG A 167 -9.46 10.41 7.34
CA ARG A 167 -10.78 11.04 7.33
C ARG A 167 -10.73 12.45 6.75
N ALA A 168 -9.76 13.27 7.16
CA ALA A 168 -9.57 14.62 6.64
C ALA A 168 -9.29 14.66 5.12
N GLN A 169 -8.83 13.56 4.54
CA GLN A 169 -8.61 13.42 3.09
C GLN A 169 -9.81 12.78 2.37
N GLY A 170 -10.92 12.51 3.07
CA GLY A 170 -12.13 11.93 2.50
C GLY A 170 -11.96 10.48 2.03
N LEU A 171 -11.11 9.69 2.71
CA LEU A 171 -11.00 8.27 2.43
C LEU A 171 -12.23 7.52 2.94
N PRO A 172 -12.61 6.41 2.29
CA PRO A 172 -13.68 5.54 2.75
C PRO A 172 -13.43 5.01 4.16
N GLU A 173 -14.48 4.82 4.95
CA GLU A 173 -14.37 4.33 6.34
C GLU A 173 -13.68 2.97 6.43
N GLU A 174 -13.78 2.11 5.42
CA GLU A 174 -13.08 0.83 5.36
C GLU A 174 -11.56 1.00 5.34
N MET A 175 -11.07 2.03 4.62
CA MET A 175 -9.65 2.36 4.60
C MET A 175 -9.21 2.97 5.93
N VAL A 176 -10.09 3.72 6.60
CA VAL A 176 -9.85 4.23 7.95
C VAL A 176 -9.83 3.08 8.97
N ALA A 177 -10.74 2.11 8.85
CA ALA A 177 -10.75 0.92 9.71
C ALA A 177 -9.47 0.10 9.57
N ARG A 178 -9.01 -0.14 8.34
CA ARG A 178 -7.73 -0.81 8.07
C ARG A 178 -6.53 -0.06 8.68
N ALA A 179 -6.55 1.27 8.60
CA ALA A 179 -5.51 2.08 9.23
C ALA A 179 -5.54 2.00 10.76
N ASN A 180 -6.71 1.88 11.38
CA ASN A 180 -6.85 1.65 12.82
C ASN A 180 -6.25 0.30 13.24
N GLU A 181 -6.47 -0.76 12.45
CA GLU A 181 -5.87 -2.07 12.71
C GLU A 181 -4.33 -2.00 12.62
N GLU A 182 -3.81 -1.34 11.59
CA GLU A 182 -2.37 -1.16 11.43
C GLU A 182 -1.80 -0.28 12.54
N MET A 183 -2.49 0.78 12.97
CA MET A 183 -2.10 1.61 14.10
C MET A 183 -2.05 0.80 15.40
N SER A 184 -2.99 -0.12 15.61
CA SER A 184 -2.98 -1.04 16.76
C SER A 184 -1.75 -1.95 16.76
N ARG A 185 -1.35 -2.47 15.58
CA ARG A 185 -0.12 -3.27 15.42
C ARG A 185 1.14 -2.45 15.69
N ILE A 186 1.18 -1.20 15.18
CA ILE A 186 2.29 -0.27 15.39
C ILE A 186 2.46 0.03 16.89
N ASN A 187 1.36 0.31 17.59
CA ASN A 187 1.37 0.58 19.02
C ASN A 187 1.82 -0.65 19.82
N ALA A 188 1.32 -1.83 19.52
CA ALA A 188 1.71 -3.07 20.17
C ALA A 188 3.22 -3.35 19.99
N ALA A 189 3.74 -3.19 18.77
CA ALA A 189 5.16 -3.34 18.48
C ALA A 189 6.02 -2.32 19.25
N TRP A 190 5.58 -1.06 19.30
CA TRP A 190 6.25 -0.02 20.08
C TRP A 190 6.30 -0.35 21.57
N ASP A 191 5.19 -0.78 22.17
CA ASP A 191 5.10 -1.13 23.59
C ASP A 191 5.97 -2.36 23.93
N GLU A 192 6.09 -3.31 23.02
CA GLU A 192 6.99 -4.46 23.17
C GLU A 192 8.46 -4.01 23.16
N ILE A 193 8.86 -3.18 22.21
CA ILE A 193 10.23 -2.64 22.12
C ILE A 193 10.54 -1.77 23.34
N LYS A 194 9.60 -0.93 23.78
CA LYS A 194 9.77 -0.10 25.00
C LYS A 194 10.09 -0.98 26.20
N ARG A 195 9.30 -2.04 26.41
CA ARG A 195 9.53 -2.98 27.53
C ARG A 195 10.87 -3.69 27.39
N ALA A 196 11.21 -4.19 26.22
CA ALA A 196 12.45 -4.92 25.98
C ALA A 196 13.72 -4.08 26.17
N ARG A 197 13.64 -2.77 25.85
CA ARG A 197 14.79 -1.86 25.92
C ARG A 197 14.79 -0.92 27.15
N GLY A 198 13.78 -0.97 28.01
CA GLY A 198 13.65 -0.05 29.13
C GLY A 198 13.52 1.42 28.70
N ILE A 199 12.87 1.68 27.57
CA ILE A 199 12.67 3.05 27.07
C ILE A 199 11.46 3.64 27.80
N GLY A 200 11.67 4.66 28.59
CA GLY A 200 10.62 5.48 29.24
C GLY A 200 10.02 6.52 28.29
#